data_8cb60c7fc77408f7ed92f60b260df021
#
_entry.id   8cb60c7fc77408f7ed92f60b260df021
#
_cell.length_a   1.000
_cell.length_b   1.000
_cell.length_c   1.000
_cell.angle_alpha   90.00
_cell.angle_beta   90.00
_cell.angle_gamma   90.00
#
_symmetry.space_group_name_H-M   'P 1'
#
loop_
_entity.id
_entity.type
_entity.pdbx_description
1 polymer ?
#
loop_
_entity_poly.entity_id
_entity_poly.type
_entity_poly.pdbx_seq_one_letter_code
_entity_poly.pdbx_strand_id
1 'polypeptide(L)'
;MTLVRHFTSTGFVVHRDRVLLHWHPKVCEWLPPGGHVNENEDPVQAVLREIEEEAGVRAEIVPTGPRLDLEYPTQIQAPFTIMAEDIQDPVEGYHQHIDMIYFCRLVGPAQPINDGWQWVAREQLASASPLTGGGRSVPPPEDVRLLAARAFEVVGR
;
A
#
# COMPACT_ATOMS: atom_id res chain seq x y z
N MET A 1 17.87 -7.00 24.10
CA MET A 1 17.39 -5.79 23.40
C MET A 1 15.89 -5.89 23.11
N THR A 2 15.18 -4.81 23.33
CA THR A 2 13.73 -4.77 23.01
C THR A 2 13.52 -4.63 21.52
N LEU A 3 12.68 -5.48 20.95
CA LEU A 3 12.27 -5.34 19.55
C LEU A 3 11.40 -4.08 19.39
N VAL A 4 11.83 -3.18 18.53
CA VAL A 4 11.06 -1.97 18.21
C VAL A 4 10.09 -2.29 17.09
N ARG A 5 8.83 -1.92 17.27
CA ARG A 5 7.77 -2.08 16.28
C ARG A 5 7.07 -0.77 16.03
N HIS A 6 6.80 -0.50 14.76
CA HIS A 6 6.04 0.66 14.33
C HIS A 6 4.79 0.21 13.59
N PHE A 7 3.67 0.87 13.82
CA PHE A 7 2.47 0.67 13.00
C PHE A 7 2.58 1.46 11.71
N THR A 8 2.35 0.76 10.61
CA THR A 8 2.30 1.36 9.26
C THR A 8 1.00 0.99 8.57
N SER A 9 0.69 1.71 7.52
CA SER A 9 -0.51 1.47 6.72
C SER A 9 -0.15 1.58 5.25
N THR A 10 -0.53 0.58 4.46
CA THR A 10 -0.19 0.46 3.04
C THR A 10 -1.45 0.31 2.21
N GLY A 11 -1.53 1.00 1.09
CA GLY A 11 -2.69 0.98 0.21
C GLY A 11 -2.38 0.49 -1.19
N PHE A 12 -3.05 -0.59 -1.61
CA PHE A 12 -3.02 -1.04 -2.99
C PHE A 12 -4.12 -0.30 -3.75
N VAL A 13 -3.73 0.73 -4.51
CA VAL A 13 -4.66 1.56 -5.27
C VAL A 13 -4.87 0.93 -6.63
N VAL A 14 -6.09 0.47 -6.88
CA VAL A 14 -6.46 -0.20 -8.14
C VAL A 14 -7.24 0.77 -9.03
N HIS A 15 -6.86 0.83 -10.30
CA HIS A 15 -7.58 1.57 -11.31
C HIS A 15 -7.42 0.88 -12.67
N ARG A 16 -8.53 0.47 -13.28
CA ARG A 16 -8.56 -0.17 -14.62
C ARG A 16 -7.59 -1.36 -14.73
N ASP A 17 -7.69 -2.32 -13.80
CA ASP A 17 -6.83 -3.50 -13.74
C ASP A 17 -5.33 -3.20 -13.63
N ARG A 18 -5.00 -2.06 -13.02
CA ARG A 18 -3.63 -1.67 -12.72
C ARG A 18 -3.52 -1.27 -11.26
N VAL A 19 -2.35 -1.44 -10.69
CA VAL A 19 -2.03 -1.05 -9.33
C VAL A 19 -0.86 -0.07 -9.31
N LEU A 20 -0.87 0.83 -8.34
CA LEU A 20 0.11 1.91 -8.24
C LEU A 20 1.32 1.45 -7.43
N LEU A 21 2.48 1.43 -8.05
CA LEU A 21 3.76 1.04 -7.44
C LEU A 21 4.85 2.05 -7.75
N HIS A 22 5.87 2.07 -6.89
CA HIS A 22 7.09 2.83 -7.13
C HIS A 22 8.32 2.03 -6.70
N TRP A 23 9.47 2.39 -7.24
CA TRP A 23 10.74 1.86 -6.78
C TRP A 23 11.16 2.56 -5.49
N HIS A 24 11.22 1.79 -4.38
CA HIS A 24 11.62 2.35 -3.08
C HIS A 24 13.16 2.32 -2.96
N PRO A 25 13.83 3.48 -2.94
CA PRO A 25 15.29 3.51 -3.03
C PRO A 25 16.01 2.92 -1.81
N LYS A 26 15.41 2.97 -0.63
CA LYS A 26 16.02 2.42 0.59
C LYS A 26 15.87 0.91 0.68
N VAL A 27 14.68 0.41 0.41
CA VAL A 27 14.35 -1.02 0.48
C VAL A 27 14.79 -1.76 -0.78
N CYS A 28 14.95 -1.03 -1.89
CA CYS A 28 15.30 -1.57 -3.21
C CYS A 28 14.26 -2.60 -3.70
N GLU A 29 12.99 -2.23 -3.59
CA GLU A 29 11.86 -3.04 -4.02
C GLU A 29 10.75 -2.15 -4.61
N TRP A 30 9.91 -2.77 -5.44
CA TRP A 30 8.69 -2.14 -5.95
C TRP A 30 7.59 -2.25 -4.89
N LEU A 31 7.14 -1.12 -4.39
CA LEU A 31 6.18 -1.05 -3.29
C LEU A 31 4.98 -0.15 -3.62
N PRO A 32 3.80 -0.46 -3.07
CA PRO A 32 2.67 0.46 -3.08
C PRO A 32 2.89 1.63 -2.12
N PRO A 33 2.06 2.69 -2.18
CA PRO A 33 2.15 3.79 -1.24
C PRO A 33 1.80 3.36 0.19
N GLY A 34 2.47 3.95 1.15
CA GLY A 34 2.23 3.67 2.56
C GLY A 34 3.28 4.31 3.45
N GLY A 35 3.05 4.26 4.75
CA GLY A 35 3.98 4.81 5.73
C GLY A 35 3.46 4.68 7.15
N HIS A 36 4.13 5.36 8.07
CA HIS A 36 3.81 5.29 9.49
C HIS A 36 2.44 5.87 9.81
N VAL A 37 1.74 5.22 10.72
CA VAL A 37 0.54 5.78 11.37
C VAL A 37 1.04 6.79 12.40
N ASN A 38 0.72 8.05 12.20
CA ASN A 38 1.15 9.11 13.11
C ASN A 38 0.36 9.06 14.42
N GLU A 39 0.92 9.69 15.45
CA GLU A 39 0.18 9.93 16.69
C GLU A 39 -1.10 10.69 16.36
N ASN A 40 -2.21 10.32 16.99
CA ASN A 40 -3.53 10.91 16.76
C ASN A 40 -4.16 10.64 15.38
N GLU A 41 -3.65 9.65 14.67
CA GLU A 41 -4.14 9.26 13.35
C GLU A 41 -4.58 7.80 13.39
N ASP A 42 -5.72 7.47 12.79
CA ASP A 42 -6.09 6.07 12.61
C ASP A 42 -5.46 5.50 11.33
N PRO A 43 -5.43 4.18 11.15
CA PRO A 43 -4.75 3.58 10.00
C PRO A 43 -5.38 3.93 8.65
N VAL A 44 -6.68 4.23 8.59
CA VAL A 44 -7.34 4.68 7.36
C VAL A 44 -6.89 6.08 7.00
N GLN A 45 -6.88 6.98 7.98
CA GLN A 45 -6.36 8.34 7.77
C GLN A 45 -4.91 8.30 7.29
N ALA A 46 -4.10 7.44 7.90
CA ALA A 46 -2.69 7.31 7.55
C ALA A 46 -2.49 6.88 6.09
N VAL A 47 -3.15 5.82 5.66
CA VAL A 47 -2.97 5.30 4.30
C VAL A 47 -3.44 6.29 3.25
N LEU A 48 -4.57 6.95 3.47
CA LEU A 48 -5.09 7.94 2.52
C LEU A 48 -4.19 9.17 2.43
N ARG A 49 -3.64 9.62 3.55
CA ARG A 49 -2.65 10.70 3.59
C ARG A 49 -1.38 10.31 2.84
N GLU A 50 -0.84 9.13 3.09
CA GLU A 50 0.38 8.66 2.43
C GLU A 50 0.20 8.51 0.92
N ILE A 51 -0.95 7.99 0.47
CA ILE A 51 -1.26 7.90 -0.96
C ILE A 51 -1.22 9.28 -1.61
N GLU A 52 -1.83 10.28 -0.98
CA GLU A 52 -1.88 11.63 -1.52
C GLU A 52 -0.49 12.30 -1.50
N GLU A 53 0.25 12.19 -0.39
CA GLU A 53 1.58 12.79 -0.25
C GLU A 53 2.59 12.17 -1.21
N GLU A 54 2.61 10.84 -1.31
CA GLU A 54 3.62 10.14 -2.08
C GLU A 54 3.28 10.07 -3.57
N ALA A 55 2.08 9.62 -3.90
CA ALA A 55 1.69 9.36 -5.28
C ALA A 55 0.93 10.52 -5.94
N GLY A 56 0.42 11.46 -5.15
CA GLY A 56 -0.28 12.64 -5.65
C GLY A 56 -1.71 12.38 -6.10
N VAL A 57 -2.31 11.28 -5.69
CA VAL A 57 -3.69 10.95 -6.05
C VAL A 57 -4.57 10.83 -4.81
N ARG A 58 -5.86 11.04 -5.00
CA ARG A 58 -6.86 10.85 -3.96
C ARG A 58 -7.54 9.51 -4.13
N ALA A 59 -7.63 8.76 -3.06
CA ALA A 59 -8.20 7.42 -3.05
C ALA A 59 -9.21 7.25 -1.91
N GLU A 60 -10.00 6.20 -2.01
CA GLU A 60 -10.89 5.78 -0.94
C GLU A 60 -10.71 4.30 -0.69
N ILE A 61 -11.00 3.87 0.55
CA ILE A 61 -10.91 2.46 0.94
C ILE A 61 -12.07 1.68 0.31
N VAL A 62 -11.74 0.52 -0.24
CA VAL A 62 -12.76 -0.48 -0.59
C VAL A 62 -12.88 -1.44 0.60
N PRO A 63 -14.05 -1.51 1.24
CA PRO A 63 -14.22 -2.34 2.43
C PRO A 63 -13.94 -3.81 2.18
N THR A 64 -13.22 -4.45 3.11
CA THR A 64 -12.91 -5.89 3.06
C THR A 64 -13.42 -6.63 4.31
N GLY A 65 -13.86 -5.90 5.31
CA GLY A 65 -14.41 -6.45 6.54
C GLY A 65 -15.88 -6.13 6.72
N PRO A 66 -16.49 -6.63 7.80
CA PRO A 66 -17.89 -6.40 8.07
C PRO A 66 -18.16 -4.95 8.48
N ARG A 67 -19.30 -4.43 8.05
CA ARG A 67 -19.83 -3.17 8.54
C ARG A 67 -20.81 -3.45 9.66
N LEU A 68 -20.58 -2.80 10.80
CA LEU A 68 -21.47 -2.90 11.97
C LEU A 68 -22.46 -1.73 11.96
N ASP A 69 -23.70 -2.02 12.32
CA ASP A 69 -24.74 -1.00 12.44
C ASP A 69 -24.73 -0.43 13.85
N LEU A 70 -23.82 0.51 14.12
CA LEU A 70 -23.62 1.16 15.41
C LEU A 70 -23.55 2.67 15.26
N GLU A 71 -24.11 3.39 16.22
CA GLU A 71 -23.84 4.83 16.34
C GLU A 71 -22.52 5.09 17.06
N TYR A 72 -22.21 4.27 18.07
CA TYR A 72 -21.00 4.40 18.89
C TYR A 72 -20.63 3.03 19.48
N PRO A 73 -19.33 2.68 19.57
CA PRO A 73 -18.17 3.46 19.11
C PRO A 73 -18.09 3.57 17.59
N THR A 74 -17.30 4.52 17.10
CA THR A 74 -17.09 4.68 15.66
C THR A 74 -16.28 3.51 15.12
N GLN A 75 -16.80 2.84 14.11
CA GLN A 75 -16.08 1.76 13.44
C GLN A 75 -15.09 2.34 12.43
N ILE A 76 -13.83 1.99 12.58
CA ILE A 76 -12.79 2.25 11.59
C ILE A 76 -12.71 1.04 10.67
N GLN A 77 -12.63 1.27 9.37
CA GLN A 77 -12.54 0.19 8.39
C GLN A 77 -11.33 -0.69 8.67
N ALA A 78 -11.57 -2.01 8.78
CA ALA A 78 -10.51 -2.97 9.01
C ALA A 78 -9.60 -3.12 7.79
N PRO A 79 -8.30 -3.37 7.98
CA PRO A 79 -7.44 -3.73 6.87
C PRO A 79 -7.83 -5.11 6.31
N PHE A 80 -7.44 -5.35 5.06
CA PHE A 80 -7.59 -6.68 4.47
C PHE A 80 -6.80 -7.72 5.26
N THR A 81 -5.58 -7.38 5.64
CA THR A 81 -4.71 -8.21 6.47
C THR A 81 -3.68 -7.33 7.18
N ILE A 82 -2.97 -7.93 8.13
CA ILE A 82 -1.88 -7.27 8.86
C ILE A 82 -0.63 -8.13 8.68
N MET A 83 0.46 -7.50 8.28
CA MET A 83 1.73 -8.16 8.02
C MET A 83 2.81 -7.63 8.97
N ALA A 84 3.72 -8.50 9.40
CA ALA A 84 4.91 -8.08 10.13
C ALA A 84 6.10 -8.12 9.16
N GLU A 85 6.73 -6.97 8.96
CA GLU A 85 7.84 -6.82 8.02
C GLU A 85 9.11 -6.46 8.77
N ASP A 86 10.18 -7.19 8.48
CA ASP A 86 11.51 -6.90 9.04
C ASP A 86 12.17 -5.80 8.23
N ILE A 87 12.58 -4.73 8.92
CA ILE A 87 13.21 -3.58 8.31
C ILE A 87 14.65 -3.46 8.79
N GLN A 88 15.58 -3.39 7.85
CA GLN A 88 16.97 -3.09 8.09
C GLN A 88 17.26 -1.66 7.61
N ASP A 89 17.25 -0.72 8.53
CA ASP A 89 17.49 0.68 8.22
C ASP A 89 18.93 1.04 8.61
N PRO A 90 19.69 1.70 7.71
CA PRO A 90 21.07 2.10 8.02
C PRO A 90 21.21 3.06 9.20
N VAL A 91 20.16 3.83 9.49
CA VAL A 91 20.15 4.84 10.56
C VAL A 91 19.47 4.30 11.82
N GLU A 92 18.26 3.75 11.67
CA GLU A 92 17.45 3.28 12.79
C GLU A 92 17.76 1.85 13.23
N GLY A 93 18.47 1.10 12.39
CA GLY A 93 18.79 -0.30 12.65
C GLY A 93 17.62 -1.25 12.39
N TYR A 94 17.69 -2.45 12.96
CA TYR A 94 16.63 -3.45 12.81
C TYR A 94 15.40 -3.09 13.63
N HIS A 95 14.27 -3.12 12.97
CA HIS A 95 12.95 -2.98 13.61
C HIS A 95 11.88 -3.69 12.77
N GLN A 96 10.65 -3.74 13.25
CA GLN A 96 9.54 -4.32 12.51
C GLN A 96 8.47 -3.28 12.22
N HIS A 97 7.90 -3.35 11.02
CA HIS A 97 6.63 -2.70 10.72
C HIS A 97 5.48 -3.69 10.93
N ILE A 98 4.50 -3.27 11.67
CA ILE A 98 3.20 -3.95 11.74
C ILE A 98 2.32 -3.23 10.74
N ASP A 99 2.25 -3.78 9.54
CA ASP A 99 1.69 -3.10 8.37
C ASP A 99 0.24 -3.50 8.13
N MET A 100 -0.64 -2.51 8.17
CA MET A 100 -2.06 -2.69 7.90
C MET A 100 -2.32 -2.47 6.41
N ILE A 101 -2.75 -3.52 5.73
CA ILE A 101 -2.91 -3.54 4.28
C ILE A 101 -4.33 -3.17 3.91
N TYR A 102 -4.49 -2.10 3.13
CA TYR A 102 -5.78 -1.64 2.61
C TYR A 102 -5.83 -1.75 1.09
N PHE A 103 -7.03 -2.01 0.59
CA PHE A 103 -7.32 -1.96 -0.84
C PHE A 103 -8.12 -0.71 -1.14
N CYS A 104 -7.73 0.00 -2.18
CA CYS A 104 -8.25 1.33 -2.48
C CYS A 104 -8.59 1.49 -3.95
N ARG A 105 -9.41 2.48 -4.24
CA ARG A 105 -9.67 2.93 -5.61
C ARG A 105 -9.57 4.46 -5.67
N LEU A 106 -9.38 5.00 -6.87
CA LEU A 106 -9.34 6.45 -7.06
C LEU A 106 -10.71 7.08 -6.77
N VAL A 107 -10.68 8.29 -6.20
CA VAL A 107 -11.87 9.14 -6.07
C VAL A 107 -11.97 9.97 -7.33
N GLY A 108 -13.07 9.79 -8.08
CA GLY A 108 -13.32 10.51 -9.30
C GLY A 108 -12.51 10.03 -10.50
N PRO A 109 -12.30 10.88 -11.53
CA PRO A 109 -11.58 10.50 -12.74
C PRO A 109 -10.10 10.30 -12.50
N ALA A 110 -9.43 9.66 -13.48
CA ALA A 110 -7.97 9.46 -13.43
C ALA A 110 -7.23 10.78 -13.20
N GLN A 111 -6.25 10.74 -12.32
CA GLN A 111 -5.45 11.88 -11.91
C GLN A 111 -4.01 11.66 -12.32
N PRO A 112 -3.22 12.74 -12.58
CA PRO A 112 -1.80 12.58 -12.82
C PRO A 112 -1.12 12.08 -11.54
N ILE A 113 -0.18 11.16 -11.70
CA ILE A 113 0.63 10.62 -10.61
C ILE A 113 1.97 11.33 -10.54
N ASN A 114 2.57 11.34 -9.35
CA ASN A 114 3.88 11.94 -9.14
C ASN A 114 4.97 11.15 -9.88
N ASP A 115 6.09 11.80 -10.15
CA ASP A 115 7.24 11.17 -10.81
C ASP A 115 7.72 9.97 -10.00
N GLY A 116 8.11 8.91 -10.71
CA GLY A 116 8.60 7.67 -10.12
C GLY A 116 7.53 6.65 -9.82
N TRP A 117 6.26 7.03 -9.89
CA TRP A 117 5.13 6.11 -9.71
C TRP A 117 4.68 5.54 -11.07
N GLN A 118 4.19 4.31 -11.05
CA GLN A 118 3.72 3.62 -12.24
C GLN A 118 2.42 2.88 -11.97
N TRP A 119 1.53 2.90 -12.96
CA TRP A 119 0.39 2.01 -13.01
C TRP A 119 0.82 0.68 -13.61
N VAL A 120 0.89 -0.36 -12.79
CA VAL A 120 1.37 -1.69 -13.18
C VAL A 120 0.19 -2.61 -13.47
N ALA A 121 0.17 -3.20 -14.65
CA ALA A 121 -0.94 -4.03 -15.10
C ALA A 121 -1.00 -5.37 -14.36
N ARG A 122 -2.22 -5.89 -14.20
CA ARG A 122 -2.49 -7.20 -13.58
C ARG A 122 -1.62 -8.30 -14.20
N GLU A 123 -1.51 -8.31 -15.53
CA GLU A 123 -0.76 -9.35 -16.26
C GLU A 123 0.74 -9.29 -15.96
N GLN A 124 1.30 -8.08 -15.80
CA GLN A 124 2.71 -7.90 -15.44
C GLN A 124 3.00 -8.48 -14.05
N LEU A 125 2.09 -8.29 -13.10
CA LEU A 125 2.21 -8.82 -11.75
C LEU A 125 2.01 -10.33 -11.72
N ALA A 126 1.04 -10.85 -12.45
CA ALA A 126 0.77 -12.29 -12.55
C ALA A 126 1.94 -13.05 -13.14
N SER A 127 2.61 -12.49 -14.14
CA SER A 127 3.77 -13.12 -14.81
C SER A 127 5.10 -12.81 -14.11
N ALA A 128 5.08 -12.03 -13.01
CA ALA A 128 6.30 -11.55 -12.36
C ALA A 128 7.26 -10.86 -13.32
N SER A 129 6.71 -10.06 -14.24
CA SER A 129 7.51 -9.32 -15.21
C SER A 129 8.40 -8.28 -14.53
N PRO A 130 9.66 -8.17 -14.92
CA PRO A 130 10.53 -7.11 -14.42
C PRO A 130 9.97 -5.73 -14.78
N LEU A 131 10.03 -4.82 -13.80
CA LEU A 131 9.71 -3.41 -13.99
C LEU A 131 10.99 -2.59 -14.00
N THR A 132 11.06 -1.58 -14.83
CA THR A 132 12.25 -0.73 -14.95
C THR A 132 12.09 0.54 -14.12
N GLY A 133 13.03 0.79 -13.21
CA GLY A 133 13.08 1.99 -12.39
C GLY A 133 14.30 1.99 -11.49
N GLY A 134 14.75 3.17 -11.06
CA GLY A 134 15.91 3.29 -10.20
C GLY A 134 17.20 2.71 -10.81
N GLY A 135 17.30 2.63 -12.14
CA GLY A 135 18.43 2.03 -12.83
C GLY A 135 18.45 0.50 -12.79
N ARG A 136 17.36 -0.14 -12.37
CA ARG A 136 17.24 -1.59 -12.24
C ARG A 136 16.03 -2.10 -13.00
N SER A 137 16.05 -3.40 -13.30
CA SER A 137 14.93 -4.11 -13.95
C SER A 137 14.69 -5.40 -13.16
N VAL A 138 13.75 -5.35 -12.23
CA VAL A 138 13.41 -6.48 -11.34
C VAL A 138 11.89 -6.55 -11.17
N PRO A 139 11.35 -7.76 -10.91
CA PRO A 139 9.93 -7.89 -10.64
C PRO A 139 9.58 -7.36 -9.23
N PRO A 140 8.31 -6.98 -8.99
CA PRO A 140 7.84 -6.73 -7.64
C PRO A 140 8.00 -7.97 -6.75
N PRO A 141 8.20 -7.81 -5.43
CA PRO A 141 8.33 -8.95 -4.53
C PRO A 141 7.05 -9.78 -4.44
N GLU A 142 7.18 -11.01 -3.99
CA GLU A 142 6.08 -11.98 -3.96
C GLU A 142 4.86 -11.47 -3.17
N ASP A 143 5.08 -10.89 -1.99
CA ASP A 143 4.00 -10.36 -1.16
C ASP A 143 3.21 -9.25 -1.88
N VAL A 144 3.91 -8.34 -2.56
CA VAL A 144 3.27 -7.29 -3.36
C VAL A 144 2.43 -7.89 -4.49
N ARG A 145 2.96 -8.89 -5.18
CA ARG A 145 2.24 -9.56 -6.27
C ARG A 145 0.99 -10.29 -5.78
N LEU A 146 1.09 -11.02 -4.65
CA LEU A 146 -0.04 -11.73 -4.06
C LEU A 146 -1.12 -10.76 -3.55
N LEU A 147 -0.72 -9.70 -2.85
CA LEU A 147 -1.65 -8.71 -2.33
C LEU A 147 -2.33 -7.94 -3.46
N ALA A 148 -1.57 -7.59 -4.51
CA ALA A 148 -2.15 -6.93 -5.68
C ALA A 148 -3.19 -7.81 -6.37
N ALA A 149 -2.94 -9.11 -6.50
CA ALA A 149 -3.91 -10.05 -7.08
C ALA A 149 -5.22 -10.05 -6.29
N ARG A 150 -5.14 -10.04 -4.97
CA ARG A 150 -6.33 -9.96 -4.10
C ARG A 150 -7.02 -8.60 -4.22
N ALA A 151 -6.25 -7.53 -4.34
CA ALA A 151 -6.80 -6.19 -4.54
C ALA A 151 -7.61 -6.10 -5.84
N PHE A 152 -7.11 -6.67 -6.93
CA PHE A 152 -7.85 -6.72 -8.19
C PHE A 152 -9.19 -7.47 -8.05
N GLU A 153 -9.21 -8.56 -7.30
CA GLU A 153 -10.45 -9.31 -7.06
C GLU A 153 -11.47 -8.50 -6.26
N VAL A 154 -11.01 -7.80 -5.21
CA VAL A 154 -11.87 -7.06 -4.29
C VAL A 154 -12.35 -5.74 -4.88
N VAL A 155 -11.44 -4.96 -5.44
CA VAL A 155 -11.77 -3.63 -5.99
C VAL A 155 -12.58 -3.75 -7.27
N GLY A 156 -12.31 -4.79 -8.03
CA GLY A 156 -12.94 -5.01 -9.32
C GLY A 156 -12.32 -4.12 -10.40
N ARG A 157 -13.10 -3.83 -11.42
CA ARG A 157 -12.65 -3.12 -12.62
C ARG A 157 -13.06 -1.66 -12.63
#